data_0318fdb6bd5813ae2e8b1632384d5683
#
_entry.id   0318fdb6bd5813ae2e8b1632384d5683
#
_cell.length_a   1.000
_cell.length_b   1.000
_cell.length_c   1.000
_cell.angle_alpha   90.00
_cell.angle_beta   90.00
_cell.angle_gamma   90.00
#
_symmetry.space_group_name_H-M   'P 1'
#
loop_
_entity.id
_entity.type
_entity.pdbx_description
1 polymer ?
#
loop_
_entity_poly.entity_id
_entity_poly.type
_entity_poly.pdbx_seq_one_letter_code
_entity_poly.pdbx_strand_id
1 'polypeptide(L)'
;PSLVGSEMCIRDRLIRAALEALCAFWMIGLGLSWLRKDWKTPTRSLTPAVLGSVIFYWCVLARFMENSSSWHRVAPTAMVWQLLAGLVFLSALARALYLPGTSDGRTLCAGGLAAFALCLCWELPTVLQTLVQEGGGALLSPTLLFRLGLCCVGALGALSAVRCTRTEQDA
;
A
#
# COMPACT_ATOMS: atom_id res chain seq x y z
N PRO A 1 26.25 24.11 7.88
CA PRO A 1 25.01 23.38 7.69
C PRO A 1 23.87 24.23 8.19
N SER A 2 23.06 24.74 7.25
CA SER A 2 22.01 25.69 7.55
C SER A 2 20.89 25.02 8.37
N LEU A 3 20.50 25.63 9.47
CA LEU A 3 19.37 25.25 10.32
C LEU A 3 18.06 25.04 9.55
N VAL A 4 17.90 25.76 8.44
CA VAL A 4 16.75 25.63 7.52
C VAL A 4 16.62 24.22 6.90
N GLY A 5 17.73 23.54 6.62
CA GLY A 5 17.71 22.18 6.05
C GLY A 5 17.27 21.11 7.06
N SER A 6 17.54 21.29 8.34
CA SER A 6 17.17 20.33 9.39
C SER A 6 15.67 20.39 9.74
N GLU A 7 15.10 21.58 9.77
CA GLU A 7 13.66 21.76 10.07
C GLU A 7 12.77 21.24 8.94
N MET A 8 13.17 21.44 7.68
CA MET A 8 12.46 20.86 6.52
C MET A 8 12.44 19.34 6.57
N CYS A 9 13.57 18.72 6.91
CA CYS A 9 13.70 17.27 6.99
C CYS A 9 12.86 16.66 8.14
N ILE A 10 12.73 17.36 9.27
CA ILE A 10 11.92 16.92 10.41
C ILE A 10 10.43 17.00 10.05
N ARG A 11 10.00 18.09 9.42
CA ARG A 11 8.61 18.31 9.01
C ARG A 11 8.16 17.26 8.00
N ASP A 12 8.99 16.93 7.02
CA ASP A 12 8.70 15.90 6.03
C ASP A 12 8.57 14.50 6.67
N ARG A 13 9.43 14.18 7.62
CA ARG A 13 9.35 12.91 8.37
C ARG A 13 8.06 12.82 9.18
N LEU A 14 7.64 13.92 9.78
CA LEU A 14 6.43 13.96 10.62
C LEU A 14 5.16 13.84 9.77
N ILE A 15 5.10 14.52 8.62
CA ILE A 15 4.00 14.39 7.66
C ILE A 15 3.92 12.96 7.14
N ARG A 16 5.05 12.37 6.76
CA ARG A 16 5.11 10.99 6.29
C ARG A 16 4.61 10.01 7.36
N ALA A 17 5.10 10.13 8.59
CA ALA A 17 4.67 9.27 9.70
C ALA A 17 3.16 9.40 9.98
N ALA A 18 2.60 10.61 9.91
CA ALA A 18 1.17 10.84 10.06
C ALA A 18 0.35 10.17 8.95
N LEU A 19 0.79 10.27 7.70
CA LEU A 19 0.15 9.62 6.55
C LEU A 19 0.24 8.09 6.62
N GLU A 20 1.39 7.54 7.05
CA GLU A 20 1.59 6.11 7.26
C GLU A 20 0.64 5.59 8.38
N ALA A 21 0.53 6.31 9.48
CA ALA A 21 -0.38 5.98 10.58
C ALA A 21 -1.85 6.00 10.12
N LEU A 22 -2.25 6.99 9.33
CA LEU A 22 -3.61 7.10 8.76
C LEU A 22 -3.93 5.92 7.84
N CYS A 23 -2.99 5.55 6.97
CA CYS A 23 -3.12 4.40 6.08
C CYS A 23 -3.25 3.10 6.88
N ALA A 24 -2.38 2.90 7.87
CA ALA A 24 -2.39 1.72 8.74
C ALA A 24 -3.72 1.60 9.50
N PHE A 25 -4.22 2.69 10.06
CA PHE A 25 -5.50 2.74 10.78
C PHE A 25 -6.67 2.36 9.87
N TRP A 26 -6.71 2.90 8.66
CA TRP A 26 -7.73 2.54 7.68
C TRP A 26 -7.65 1.06 7.28
N MET A 27 -6.45 0.54 7.02
CA MET A 27 -6.24 -0.87 6.65
C MET A 27 -6.61 -1.84 7.78
N ILE A 28 -6.28 -1.50 9.02
CA ILE A 28 -6.68 -2.29 10.20
C ILE A 28 -8.21 -2.30 10.34
N GLY A 29 -8.85 -1.14 10.21
CA GLY A 29 -10.31 -1.03 10.25
C GLY A 29 -10.98 -1.88 9.17
N LEU A 30 -10.43 -1.88 7.94
CA LEU A 30 -10.90 -2.70 6.84
C LEU A 30 -10.72 -4.20 7.14
N GLY A 31 -9.55 -4.60 7.62
CA GLY A 31 -9.25 -5.99 7.98
C GLY A 31 -10.17 -6.51 9.09
N LEU A 32 -10.41 -5.72 10.12
CA LEU A 32 -11.33 -6.07 11.22
C LEU A 32 -12.78 -6.20 10.75
N SER A 33 -13.23 -5.32 9.83
CA SER A 33 -14.58 -5.42 9.26
C SER A 33 -14.76 -6.72 8.45
N TRP A 34 -13.71 -7.14 7.76
CA TRP A 34 -13.72 -8.38 6.98
C TRP A 34 -13.72 -9.63 7.86
N LEU A 35 -12.99 -9.62 8.97
CA LEU A 35 -12.99 -10.73 9.94
C LEU A 35 -14.35 -10.93 10.61
N ARG A 36 -15.12 -9.88 10.83
CA ARG A 36 -16.47 -9.91 11.42
C ARG A 36 -17.56 -10.37 10.45
N LYS A 37 -17.22 -10.82 9.24
CA LYS A 37 -18.17 -11.15 8.16
C LYS A 37 -19.14 -10.04 7.75
N ASP A 38 -19.13 -8.93 8.44
CA ASP A 38 -19.90 -7.74 8.08
C ASP A 38 -19.08 -6.95 7.06
N TRP A 39 -19.31 -7.21 5.80
CA TRP A 39 -18.70 -6.49 4.66
C TRP A 39 -19.11 -5.01 4.61
N LYS A 40 -19.30 -4.42 5.77
CA LYS A 40 -19.56 -3.00 5.90
C LYS A 40 -18.26 -2.24 5.83
N THR A 41 -18.30 -1.14 5.14
CA THR A 41 -17.20 -0.18 5.12
C THR A 41 -16.87 0.24 6.56
N PRO A 42 -15.59 0.28 6.97
CA PRO A 42 -15.20 0.65 8.34
C PRO A 42 -15.63 2.07 8.70
N THR A 43 -15.86 2.90 7.69
CA THR A 43 -16.34 4.26 7.84
C THR A 43 -17.39 4.53 6.76
N ARG A 44 -18.42 5.31 7.11
CA ARG A 44 -19.46 5.72 6.18
C ARG A 44 -18.97 6.73 5.13
N SER A 45 -17.81 7.32 5.37
CA SER A 45 -17.19 8.35 4.54
C SER A 45 -16.06 7.76 3.69
N LEU A 46 -15.95 8.18 2.44
CA LEU A 46 -14.84 7.89 1.54
C LEU A 46 -13.53 8.58 1.97
N THR A 47 -13.63 9.64 2.76
CA THR A 47 -12.50 10.49 3.16
C THR A 47 -11.33 9.71 3.77
N PRO A 48 -11.50 8.77 4.73
CA PRO A 48 -10.38 8.01 5.30
C PRO A 48 -9.69 7.11 4.27
N ALA A 49 -10.42 6.58 3.29
CA ALA A 49 -9.83 5.76 2.23
C ALA A 49 -8.96 6.60 1.30
N VAL A 50 -9.43 7.80 0.93
CA VAL A 50 -8.67 8.75 0.11
C VAL A 50 -7.43 9.22 0.87
N LEU A 51 -7.58 9.65 2.12
CA LEU A 51 -6.47 10.07 2.96
C LEU A 51 -5.46 8.94 3.19
N GLY A 52 -5.93 7.71 3.39
CA GLY A 52 -5.06 6.54 3.53
C GLY A 52 -4.25 6.24 2.26
N SER A 53 -4.76 6.56 1.07
CA SER A 53 -4.03 6.36 -0.19
C SER A 53 -3.02 7.48 -0.49
N VAL A 54 -3.14 8.65 0.13
CA VAL A 54 -2.26 9.82 -0.11
C VAL A 54 -0.80 9.50 0.21
N ILE A 55 -0.51 8.60 1.17
CA ILE A 55 0.86 8.19 1.49
C ILE A 55 1.57 7.59 0.27
N PHE A 56 0.86 6.83 -0.57
CA PHE A 56 1.45 6.24 -1.77
C PHE A 56 1.82 7.32 -2.79
N TYR A 57 0.98 8.34 -2.98
CA TYR A 57 1.32 9.51 -3.79
C TYR A 57 2.55 10.22 -3.27
N TRP A 58 2.60 10.48 -1.97
CA TRP A 58 3.75 11.13 -1.34
C TRP A 58 5.04 10.35 -1.55
N CYS A 59 5.00 9.03 -1.34
CA CYS A 59 6.17 8.17 -1.54
C CYS A 59 6.63 8.14 -3.00
N VAL A 60 5.70 8.10 -3.96
CA VAL A 60 6.02 8.17 -5.39
C VAL A 60 6.69 9.50 -5.72
N LEU A 61 6.11 10.63 -5.31
CA LEU A 61 6.68 11.97 -5.54
C LEU A 61 8.07 12.12 -4.92
N ALA A 62 8.23 11.69 -3.66
CA ALA A 62 9.51 11.74 -2.97
C ALA A 62 10.60 10.96 -3.73
N ARG A 63 10.25 9.77 -4.24
CA ARG A 63 11.18 8.96 -5.05
C ARG A 63 11.55 9.61 -6.37
N PHE A 64 10.61 10.25 -7.05
CA PHE A 64 10.92 11.00 -8.27
C PHE A 64 11.85 12.17 -8.00
N MET A 65 11.68 12.86 -6.88
CA MET A 65 12.54 14.00 -6.49
C MET A 65 13.95 13.55 -6.07
N GLU A 66 14.09 12.40 -5.42
CA GLU A 66 15.38 11.85 -4.99
C GLU A 66 16.23 11.32 -6.15
N ASN A 67 15.61 10.85 -7.23
CA ASN A 67 16.27 10.08 -8.29
C ASN A 67 16.56 10.87 -9.58
N SER A 68 16.81 12.15 -9.50
CA SER A 68 17.02 13.01 -10.69
C SER A 68 18.25 12.67 -11.54
N SER A 69 19.12 11.71 -11.19
CA SER A 69 20.42 11.58 -11.86
C SER A 69 20.95 10.18 -12.19
N SER A 70 20.22 9.06 -12.04
CA SER A 70 20.78 7.79 -12.47
C SER A 70 19.76 6.79 -13.02
N TRP A 71 19.78 6.64 -14.32
CA TRP A 71 19.00 5.70 -15.13
C TRP A 71 19.34 4.21 -14.88
N HIS A 72 20.40 3.90 -14.12
CA HIS A 72 20.92 2.53 -13.99
C HIS A 72 20.58 1.79 -12.71
N ARG A 73 19.63 2.30 -11.89
CA ARG A 73 19.26 1.63 -10.64
C ARG A 73 17.91 0.93 -10.76
N VAL A 74 17.94 -0.38 -10.92
CA VAL A 74 16.72 -1.23 -11.00
C VAL A 74 15.87 -1.17 -9.72
N ALA A 75 16.50 -1.15 -8.55
CA ALA A 75 15.81 -1.18 -7.27
C ALA A 75 14.86 0.03 -7.02
N PRO A 76 15.27 1.29 -7.22
CA PRO A 76 14.36 2.41 -7.04
C PRO A 76 13.22 2.43 -8.05
N THR A 77 13.46 1.94 -9.27
CA THR A 77 12.42 1.83 -10.30
C THR A 77 11.36 0.79 -9.92
N ALA A 78 11.79 -0.37 -9.42
CA ALA A 78 10.88 -1.41 -8.94
C ALA A 78 9.98 -0.89 -7.82
N MET A 79 10.54 -0.14 -6.88
CA MET A 79 9.77 0.45 -5.77
C MET A 79 8.70 1.44 -6.26
N VAL A 80 8.98 2.23 -7.29
CA VAL A 80 7.98 3.13 -7.90
C VAL A 80 6.84 2.33 -8.50
N TRP A 81 7.13 1.24 -9.22
CA TRP A 81 6.10 0.37 -9.79
C TRP A 81 5.25 -0.31 -8.71
N GLN A 82 5.85 -0.74 -7.60
CA GLN A 82 5.14 -1.29 -6.45
C GLN A 82 4.16 -0.28 -5.84
N LEU A 83 4.63 0.94 -5.61
CA LEU A 83 3.80 2.01 -5.04
C LEU A 83 2.65 2.38 -5.97
N LEU A 84 2.90 2.46 -7.29
CA LEU A 84 1.86 2.72 -8.28
C LEU A 84 0.83 1.59 -8.33
N ALA A 85 1.28 0.33 -8.32
CA ALA A 85 0.36 -0.82 -8.29
C ALA A 85 -0.50 -0.82 -7.01
N GLY A 86 0.11 -0.55 -5.85
CA GLY A 86 -0.60 -0.39 -4.59
C GLY A 86 -1.64 0.73 -4.64
N LEU A 87 -1.26 1.89 -5.20
CA LEU A 87 -2.15 3.04 -5.34
C LEU A 87 -3.35 2.73 -6.27
N VAL A 88 -3.09 2.13 -7.43
CA VAL A 88 -4.15 1.74 -8.37
C VAL A 88 -5.10 0.74 -7.71
N PHE A 89 -4.56 -0.27 -7.04
CA PHE A 89 -5.37 -1.25 -6.32
C PHE A 89 -6.21 -0.61 -5.20
N LEU A 90 -5.61 0.20 -4.34
CA LEU A 90 -6.33 0.85 -3.23
C LEU A 90 -7.39 1.83 -3.74
N SER A 91 -7.15 2.53 -4.84
CA SER A 91 -8.14 3.39 -5.46
C SER A 91 -9.32 2.58 -6.04
N ALA A 92 -9.04 1.46 -6.70
CA ALA A 92 -10.07 0.55 -7.21
C ALA A 92 -10.88 -0.08 -6.06
N LEU A 93 -10.21 -0.49 -4.99
CA LEU A 93 -10.84 -1.04 -3.79
C LEU A 93 -11.74 -0.01 -3.10
N ALA A 94 -11.26 1.23 -2.94
CA ALA A 94 -12.04 2.31 -2.37
C ALA A 94 -13.29 2.61 -3.21
N ARG A 95 -13.17 2.62 -4.55
CA ARG A 95 -14.33 2.80 -5.44
C ARG A 95 -15.32 1.65 -5.29
N ALA A 96 -14.85 0.41 -5.25
CA ALA A 96 -15.71 -0.76 -5.11
C ALA A 96 -16.48 -0.76 -3.79
N LEU A 97 -15.87 -0.32 -2.70
CA LEU A 97 -16.48 -0.31 -1.37
C LEU A 97 -17.44 0.86 -1.15
N TYR A 98 -17.12 2.05 -1.66
CA TYR A 98 -17.85 3.28 -1.32
C TYR A 98 -18.77 3.78 -2.45
N LEU A 99 -18.57 3.31 -3.69
CA LEU A 99 -19.34 3.71 -4.87
C LEU A 99 -19.88 2.46 -5.60
N PRO A 100 -20.79 1.69 -4.98
CA PRO A 100 -21.37 0.53 -5.62
C PRO A 100 -22.14 0.98 -6.87
N GLY A 101 -21.89 0.32 -8.00
CA GLY A 101 -22.47 0.65 -9.31
C GLY A 101 -21.56 1.40 -10.28
N THR A 102 -20.43 1.96 -9.81
CA THR A 102 -19.41 2.58 -10.69
C THR A 102 -18.12 1.76 -10.77
N SER A 103 -18.04 0.69 -9.98
CA SER A 103 -16.85 -0.16 -9.91
C SER A 103 -16.92 -1.27 -10.95
N ASP A 104 -15.94 -1.29 -11.86
CA ASP A 104 -15.67 -2.43 -12.72
C ASP A 104 -14.96 -3.51 -11.91
N GLY A 105 -15.59 -4.67 -11.73
CA GLY A 105 -14.96 -5.83 -11.06
C GLY A 105 -13.63 -6.21 -11.73
N ARG A 106 -13.54 -6.02 -13.05
CA ARG A 106 -12.32 -6.23 -13.83
C ARG A 106 -11.16 -5.32 -13.41
N THR A 107 -11.45 -4.04 -13.16
CA THR A 107 -10.43 -3.07 -12.71
C THR A 107 -9.92 -3.43 -11.32
N LEU A 108 -10.80 -3.86 -10.43
CA LEU A 108 -10.41 -4.34 -9.09
C LEU A 108 -9.59 -5.62 -9.15
N CYS A 109 -9.99 -6.58 -9.99
CA CYS A 109 -9.27 -7.82 -10.20
C CYS A 109 -7.88 -7.57 -10.79
N ALA A 110 -7.78 -6.79 -11.86
CA ALA A 110 -6.51 -6.46 -12.51
C ALA A 110 -5.57 -5.68 -11.56
N GLY A 111 -6.08 -4.67 -10.86
CA GLY A 111 -5.32 -3.92 -9.84
C GLY A 111 -4.87 -4.81 -8.68
N GLY A 112 -5.73 -5.73 -8.24
CA GLY A 112 -5.42 -6.71 -7.20
C GLY A 112 -4.31 -7.67 -7.60
N LEU A 113 -4.35 -8.21 -8.82
CA LEU A 113 -3.31 -9.09 -9.36
C LEU A 113 -1.98 -8.34 -9.55
N ALA A 114 -2.01 -7.09 -10.02
CA ALA A 114 -0.82 -6.27 -10.14
C ALA A 114 -0.18 -5.98 -8.77
N ALA A 115 -0.99 -5.63 -7.76
CA ALA A 115 -0.52 -5.43 -6.40
C ALA A 115 0.03 -6.73 -5.79
N PHE A 116 -0.62 -7.88 -6.01
CA PHE A 116 -0.12 -9.18 -5.59
C PHE A 116 1.26 -9.47 -6.18
N ALA A 117 1.41 -9.37 -7.50
CA ALA A 117 2.66 -9.69 -8.18
C ALA A 117 3.82 -8.75 -7.76
N LEU A 118 3.56 -7.44 -7.75
CA LEU A 118 4.60 -6.44 -7.52
C LEU A 118 4.88 -6.19 -6.03
N CYS A 119 3.87 -6.20 -5.18
CA CYS A 119 4.07 -5.92 -3.76
C CYS A 119 4.36 -7.20 -2.95
N LEU A 120 3.55 -8.25 -3.10
CA LEU A 120 3.76 -9.46 -2.30
C LEU A 120 4.88 -10.33 -2.86
N CYS A 121 4.80 -10.75 -4.13
CA CYS A 121 5.77 -11.71 -4.67
C CYS A 121 7.18 -11.14 -4.73
N TRP A 122 7.32 -9.83 -4.90
CA TRP A 122 8.65 -9.19 -4.93
C TRP A 122 9.22 -8.94 -3.53
N GLU A 123 8.42 -8.44 -2.59
CA GLU A 123 8.90 -8.06 -1.27
C GLU A 123 8.99 -9.23 -0.27
N LEU A 124 8.12 -10.23 -0.41
CA LEU A 124 8.08 -11.35 0.54
C LEU A 124 9.43 -12.08 0.68
N PRO A 125 10.15 -12.43 -0.39
CA PRO A 125 11.47 -13.08 -0.26
C PRO A 125 12.47 -12.20 0.50
N THR A 126 12.47 -10.90 0.23
CA THR A 126 13.38 -9.95 0.87
C THR A 126 13.06 -9.78 2.36
N VAL A 127 11.79 -9.72 2.70
CA VAL A 127 11.32 -9.66 4.11
C VAL A 127 11.71 -10.92 4.85
N LEU A 128 11.48 -12.10 4.27
CA LEU A 128 11.86 -13.37 4.88
C LEU A 128 13.38 -13.49 5.08
N GLN A 129 14.16 -13.09 4.07
CA GLN A 129 15.61 -13.09 4.17
C GLN A 129 16.10 -12.17 5.30
N THR A 130 15.56 -10.97 5.40
CA THR A 130 15.92 -10.02 6.47
C THR A 130 15.56 -10.57 7.85
N LEU A 131 14.38 -11.18 8.00
CA LEU A 131 13.95 -11.79 9.26
C LEU A 131 14.84 -12.97 9.68
N VAL A 132 15.29 -13.78 8.73
CA VAL A 132 16.20 -14.91 9.02
C VAL A 132 17.59 -14.43 9.39
N GLN A 133 18.10 -13.37 8.75
CA GLN A 133 19.45 -12.85 8.98
C GLN A 133 19.56 -12.01 10.24
N GLU A 134 18.60 -11.14 10.52
CA GLU A 134 18.67 -10.16 11.61
C GLU A 134 17.84 -10.58 12.84
N GLY A 135 17.04 -11.65 12.72
CA GLY A 135 16.18 -12.13 13.81
C GLY A 135 15.03 -11.17 14.15
N GLY A 136 14.37 -11.40 15.29
CA GLY A 136 13.19 -10.65 15.70
C GLY A 136 13.41 -9.15 15.96
N GLY A 137 14.64 -8.71 16.16
CA GLY A 137 14.97 -7.28 16.34
C GLY A 137 14.73 -6.44 15.08
N ALA A 138 14.83 -7.07 13.91
CA ALA A 138 14.57 -6.40 12.63
C ALA A 138 13.14 -5.89 12.48
N LEU A 139 12.16 -6.49 13.16
CA LEU A 139 10.74 -6.11 13.11
C LEU A 139 10.48 -4.64 13.50
N LEU A 140 11.36 -4.04 14.29
CA LEU A 140 11.25 -2.64 14.71
C LEU A 140 11.88 -1.65 13.70
N SER A 141 12.53 -2.14 12.65
CA SER A 141 13.11 -1.27 11.63
C SER A 141 12.01 -0.63 10.75
N PRO A 142 12.03 0.70 10.54
CA PRO A 142 11.03 1.38 9.71
C PRO A 142 10.98 0.84 8.28
N THR A 143 12.13 0.41 7.77
CA THR A 143 12.25 -0.15 6.42
C THR A 143 11.52 -1.48 6.30
N LEU A 144 11.66 -2.37 7.29
CA LEU A 144 10.99 -3.66 7.28
C LEU A 144 9.49 -3.51 7.49
N LEU A 145 9.06 -2.60 8.38
CA LEU A 145 7.64 -2.30 8.58
C LEU A 145 6.99 -1.80 7.30
N PHE A 146 7.67 -0.93 6.54
CA PHE A 146 7.16 -0.46 5.26
C PHE A 146 7.02 -1.60 4.23
N ARG A 147 8.01 -2.48 4.13
CA ARG A 147 7.96 -3.67 3.24
C ARG A 147 6.85 -4.63 3.65
N LEU A 148 6.66 -4.88 4.94
CA LEU A 148 5.53 -5.65 5.46
C LEU A 148 4.19 -5.01 5.08
N GLY A 149 4.08 -3.69 5.16
CA GLY A 149 2.91 -2.96 4.68
C GLY A 149 2.60 -3.22 3.20
N LEU A 150 3.63 -3.20 2.34
CA LEU A 150 3.48 -3.55 0.93
C LEU A 150 3.04 -5.01 0.74
N CYS A 151 3.60 -5.94 1.50
CA CYS A 151 3.16 -7.34 1.48
C CYS A 151 1.69 -7.48 1.88
N CYS A 152 1.23 -6.75 2.88
CA CYS A 152 -0.19 -6.73 3.27
C CYS A 152 -1.10 -6.20 2.15
N VAL A 153 -0.69 -5.11 1.47
CA VAL A 153 -1.42 -4.58 0.32
C VAL A 153 -1.51 -5.62 -0.81
N GLY A 154 -0.41 -6.30 -1.10
CA GLY A 154 -0.37 -7.38 -2.08
C GLY A 154 -1.25 -8.57 -1.71
N ALA A 155 -1.26 -8.98 -0.43
CA ALA A 155 -2.13 -10.06 0.06
C ALA A 155 -3.62 -9.69 -0.05
N LEU A 156 -3.98 -8.46 0.30
CA LEU A 156 -5.35 -7.95 0.09
C LEU A 156 -5.72 -7.91 -1.39
N GLY A 157 -4.76 -7.59 -2.26
CA GLY A 157 -4.93 -7.63 -3.71
C GLY A 157 -5.28 -9.03 -4.20
N ALA A 158 -4.55 -10.05 -3.76
CA ALA A 158 -4.84 -11.46 -4.08
C ALA A 158 -6.23 -11.89 -3.60
N LEU A 159 -6.58 -11.56 -2.36
CA LEU A 159 -7.88 -11.93 -1.78
C LEU A 159 -9.05 -11.28 -2.53
N SER A 160 -8.92 -10.00 -2.91
CA SER A 160 -9.96 -9.31 -3.69
C SER A 160 -10.08 -9.87 -5.10
N ALA A 161 -8.96 -10.22 -5.77
CA ALA A 161 -8.99 -10.86 -7.08
C ALA A 161 -9.70 -12.23 -7.05
N VAL A 162 -9.37 -13.10 -6.08
CA VAL A 162 -10.03 -14.40 -5.92
C VAL A 162 -11.54 -14.27 -5.68
N ARG A 163 -11.96 -13.23 -4.98
CA ARG A 163 -13.40 -13.02 -4.74
C ARG A 163 -14.14 -12.51 -5.96
N CYS A 164 -13.54 -11.59 -6.73
CA CYS A 164 -14.13 -11.14 -7.97
C CYS A 164 -14.38 -12.31 -8.94
N THR A 165 -13.43 -13.27 -9.03
CA THR A 165 -13.58 -14.43 -9.91
C THR A 165 -14.68 -15.38 -9.44
N ARG A 166 -14.87 -15.57 -8.12
CA ARG A 166 -15.95 -16.40 -7.58
C ARG A 166 -17.33 -15.80 -7.84
N THR A 167 -17.48 -14.48 -7.69
CA THR A 167 -18.75 -13.80 -7.92
C THR A 167 -19.19 -13.89 -9.39
N GLU A 168 -18.24 -13.92 -10.33
CA GLU A 168 -18.53 -14.12 -11.76
C GLU A 168 -18.93 -15.58 -12.10
N GLN A 169 -18.48 -16.56 -11.30
CA GLN A 169 -18.84 -17.97 -11.49
C GLN A 169 -20.24 -18.32 -10.94
N ASP A 170 -20.70 -17.56 -9.94
CA ASP A 170 -22.00 -17.78 -9.29
C ASP A 170 -23.14 -16.98 -9.96
N ALA A 171 -22.85 -16.12 -10.94
CA ALA A 171 -23.79 -15.29 -11.70
C ALA A 171 -24.11 -15.89 -13.06
#